data_368301a5f808728790af34441a5dcfa9
#
_entry.id   368301a5f808728790af34441a5dcfa9
#
_cell.length_a   1.000
_cell.length_b   1.000
_cell.length_c   1.000
_cell.angle_alpha   90.00
_cell.angle_beta   90.00
_cell.angle_gamma   90.00
#
_symmetry.space_group_name_H-M   'P 1'
#
loop_
_entity.id
_entity.type
_entity.pdbx_description
1 polymer ?
#
loop_
_entity_poly.entity_id
_entity_poly.type
_entity_poly.pdbx_seq_one_letter_code
_entity_poly.pdbx_strand_id
1 'polypeptide(L)'
;GLDSGVALIIPNGSAGVSQEILNLPRHSRGVSKGLTKRRAMFRLDVATLITGIGLGLTCSLLASTLTKEDVTGTYQIITTISRFAALAGAYLALVGLLLVSRITWIERAVGHDRLVSWHRKSAPYALFLILAHALLVALGYAANDKVRVGVELWRLVTTYPWMLPAFIGFLAFMAAGVSSYKRVRSKMKYETWWTIHLYTYIAIAFSFMHQVLTGVMFIGHPLNRAYWTGLYIFVAATIIIWRILIPAYKNLRFKLRVERVDIEAPGIISIYVRGRNLSKLKAEGGQFFNWRFLDSHRWYESHPFSLSAAPTDEQMRFTVKDLGDHSRSLVSVRPGTLVFIEGPYGTFTKHQAHKSRPLVLIGGGVGITPIRALLEELPRNREITVIYRASTEQDLIFLDEIKRSEEHTSELQSLRHLVC
;
A
#
# COMPACT_ATOMS: atom_id res chain seq x y z
N GLY A 1 -3.25 -1.13 -13.84
CA GLY A 1 -3.90 -2.24 -13.18
C GLY A 1 -3.40 -3.55 -13.75
N LEU A 2 -2.42 -4.17 -13.11
CA LEU A 2 -1.92 -5.49 -13.50
C LEU A 2 -2.41 -6.47 -12.43
N ASP A 3 -3.40 -7.25 -12.81
CA ASP A 3 -3.84 -8.40 -12.02
C ASP A 3 -2.74 -9.46 -11.99
N SER A 4 -2.46 -9.96 -10.80
CA SER A 4 -1.55 -11.05 -10.51
C SER A 4 -1.92 -12.30 -11.31
N GLY A 5 -1.13 -12.64 -12.28
CA GLY A 5 -1.26 -13.81 -13.13
C GLY A 5 -1.04 -13.45 -14.58
N VAL A 6 0.17 -13.63 -15.07
CA VAL A 6 0.58 -13.43 -16.46
C VAL A 6 0.27 -12.02 -16.99
N ALA A 7 1.12 -11.07 -16.69
CA ALA A 7 1.13 -9.78 -17.36
C ALA A 7 1.73 -9.95 -18.75
N LEU A 8 0.89 -10.05 -19.77
CA LEU A 8 1.30 -9.93 -21.16
C LEU A 8 1.50 -8.45 -21.48
N ILE A 9 2.70 -7.93 -21.29
CA ILE A 9 3.07 -6.61 -21.82
C ILE A 9 3.64 -6.84 -23.21
N ILE A 10 2.84 -6.58 -24.25
CA ILE A 10 3.29 -6.50 -25.61
C ILE A 10 3.65 -5.04 -25.88
N PRO A 11 4.92 -4.66 -26.09
CA PRO A 11 5.24 -3.34 -26.61
C PRO A 11 4.92 -3.31 -28.10
N ASN A 12 4.30 -2.23 -28.56
CA ASN A 12 4.10 -1.97 -29.98
C ASN A 12 5.44 -1.98 -30.73
N GLY A 13 5.63 -2.91 -31.67
CA GLY A 13 6.71 -2.80 -32.64
C GLY A 13 7.44 -4.08 -33.08
N SER A 14 7.05 -5.30 -32.72
CA SER A 14 7.71 -6.50 -33.28
C SER A 14 6.72 -7.50 -33.88
N ALA A 15 6.63 -7.52 -35.20
CA ALA A 15 5.72 -8.37 -35.96
C ALA A 15 6.02 -9.89 -35.86
N GLY A 16 7.22 -10.30 -35.41
CA GLY A 16 7.64 -11.70 -35.35
C GLY A 16 7.17 -12.44 -34.10
N VAL A 17 7.07 -11.78 -32.95
CA VAL A 17 6.66 -12.38 -31.66
C VAL A 17 5.15 -12.59 -31.59
N SER A 18 4.38 -11.83 -32.35
CA SER A 18 2.91 -11.89 -32.34
C SER A 18 2.34 -13.20 -32.89
N GLN A 19 2.99 -13.88 -33.81
CA GLN A 19 2.46 -15.08 -34.44
C GLN A 19 2.68 -16.36 -33.59
N GLU A 20 3.78 -16.48 -32.86
CA GLU A 20 4.03 -17.66 -32.01
C GLU A 20 3.24 -17.63 -30.68
N ILE A 21 3.01 -16.44 -30.14
CA ILE A 21 2.14 -16.28 -28.95
C ILE A 21 0.65 -16.56 -29.30
N LEU A 22 0.24 -16.33 -30.54
CA LEU A 22 -1.09 -16.64 -31.05
C LEU A 22 -1.36 -18.14 -31.21
N ASN A 23 -0.31 -18.96 -31.30
CA ASN A 23 -0.42 -20.42 -31.48
C ASN A 23 -0.49 -21.21 -30.17
N LEU A 24 -0.44 -20.54 -29.02
CA LEU A 24 -0.73 -21.19 -27.74
C LEU A 24 -2.21 -21.64 -27.70
N PRO A 25 -2.51 -22.86 -27.22
CA PRO A 25 -3.85 -23.42 -27.27
C PRO A 25 -4.89 -22.48 -26.68
N ARG A 26 -5.85 -22.05 -27.47
CA ARG A 26 -6.92 -21.10 -27.09
C ARG A 26 -7.84 -21.61 -25.96
N HIS A 27 -7.80 -22.89 -25.64
CA HIS A 27 -8.76 -23.53 -24.72
C HIS A 27 -8.58 -23.18 -23.24
N SER A 28 -7.46 -22.61 -22.81
CA SER A 28 -7.21 -22.25 -21.39
C SER A 28 -7.57 -20.81 -21.02
N ARG A 29 -7.87 -19.94 -21.99
CA ARG A 29 -8.06 -18.49 -21.76
C ARG A 29 -9.37 -18.13 -21.02
N GLY A 30 -10.41 -18.94 -21.12
CA GLY A 30 -11.74 -18.61 -20.58
C GLY A 30 -11.91 -18.92 -19.08
N VAL A 31 -11.47 -20.09 -18.64
CA VAL A 31 -11.78 -20.61 -17.29
C VAL A 31 -10.91 -20.00 -16.20
N SER A 32 -9.64 -19.74 -16.47
CA SER A 32 -8.71 -19.13 -15.48
C SER A 32 -9.03 -17.66 -15.20
N LYS A 33 -9.39 -16.87 -16.21
CA LYS A 33 -9.81 -15.47 -16.05
C LYS A 33 -11.12 -15.35 -15.26
N GLY A 34 -12.04 -16.29 -15.40
CA GLY A 34 -13.31 -16.30 -14.69
C GLY A 34 -13.16 -16.54 -13.18
N LEU A 35 -12.33 -17.50 -12.77
CA LEU A 35 -12.13 -17.85 -11.36
C LEU A 35 -11.32 -16.81 -10.57
N THR A 36 -10.27 -16.25 -11.17
CA THR A 36 -9.47 -15.17 -10.55
C THR A 36 -10.29 -13.88 -10.46
N LYS A 37 -11.07 -13.55 -11.48
CA LYS A 37 -11.97 -12.40 -11.49
C LYS A 37 -13.09 -12.56 -10.44
N ARG A 38 -13.70 -13.74 -10.32
CA ARG A 38 -14.72 -14.05 -9.30
C ARG A 38 -14.15 -13.94 -7.88
N ARG A 39 -12.97 -14.49 -7.60
CA ARG A 39 -12.33 -14.38 -6.28
C ARG A 39 -11.96 -12.93 -5.95
N ALA A 40 -11.48 -12.16 -6.91
CA ALA A 40 -11.18 -10.75 -6.74
C ALA A 40 -12.43 -9.91 -6.48
N MET A 41 -13.52 -10.16 -7.21
CA MET A 41 -14.83 -9.54 -6.98
C MET A 41 -15.37 -9.87 -5.60
N PHE A 42 -15.40 -11.15 -5.22
CA PHE A 42 -15.87 -11.58 -3.90
C PHE A 42 -15.14 -10.88 -2.74
N ARG A 43 -13.81 -10.69 -2.83
CA ARG A 43 -13.04 -9.98 -1.81
C ARG A 43 -13.35 -8.49 -1.75
N LEU A 44 -13.60 -7.87 -2.89
CA LEU A 44 -14.05 -6.48 -2.97
C LEU A 44 -15.45 -6.33 -2.37
N ASP A 45 -16.36 -7.24 -2.70
CA ASP A 45 -17.72 -7.24 -2.18
C ASP A 45 -17.74 -7.39 -0.66
N VAL A 46 -16.93 -8.29 -0.10
CA VAL A 46 -16.80 -8.46 1.36
C VAL A 46 -16.23 -7.21 2.02
N ALA A 47 -15.18 -6.60 1.48
CA ALA A 47 -14.60 -5.38 2.03
C ALA A 47 -15.59 -4.21 1.97
N THR A 48 -16.32 -4.08 0.85
CA THR A 48 -17.35 -3.06 0.67
C THR A 48 -18.51 -3.28 1.65
N LEU A 49 -18.94 -4.54 1.82
CA LEU A 49 -19.99 -4.90 2.76
C LEU A 49 -19.61 -4.57 4.21
N ILE A 50 -18.41 -4.96 4.66
CA ILE A 50 -17.94 -4.64 6.01
C ILE A 50 -17.86 -3.12 6.22
N THR A 51 -17.32 -2.39 5.24
CA THR A 51 -17.25 -0.92 5.29
C THR A 51 -18.65 -0.31 5.34
N GLY A 52 -19.57 -0.82 4.53
CA GLY A 52 -20.95 -0.35 4.48
C GLY A 52 -21.72 -0.62 5.78
N ILE A 53 -21.58 -1.81 6.37
CA ILE A 53 -22.20 -2.16 7.66
C ILE A 53 -21.69 -1.22 8.76
N GLY A 54 -20.37 -1.01 8.86
CA GLY A 54 -19.81 -0.11 9.88
C GLY A 54 -20.22 1.35 9.68
N LEU A 55 -20.32 1.81 8.43
CA LEU A 55 -20.84 3.15 8.11
C LEU A 55 -22.31 3.26 8.50
N GLY A 56 -23.12 2.27 8.12
CA GLY A 56 -24.54 2.20 8.47
C GLY A 56 -24.76 2.21 9.99
N LEU A 57 -23.98 1.42 10.72
CA LEU A 57 -24.02 1.43 12.19
C LEU A 57 -23.66 2.81 12.76
N THR A 58 -22.58 3.45 12.27
CA THR A 58 -22.18 4.79 12.70
C THR A 58 -23.29 5.82 12.47
N CYS A 59 -23.91 5.80 11.30
CA CYS A 59 -25.04 6.69 10.96
C CYS A 59 -26.29 6.38 11.82
N SER A 60 -26.59 5.11 12.07
CA SER A 60 -27.73 4.69 12.89
C SER A 60 -27.57 5.11 14.35
N LEU A 61 -26.36 5.02 14.90
CA LEU A 61 -26.08 5.50 16.26
C LEU A 61 -26.26 7.03 16.38
N LEU A 62 -25.86 7.81 15.38
CA LEU A 62 -26.18 9.23 15.35
C LEU A 62 -27.70 9.47 15.24
N ALA A 63 -28.35 8.78 14.31
CA ALA A 63 -29.80 8.93 14.12
C ALA A 63 -30.62 8.64 15.39
N SER A 64 -30.18 7.66 16.20
CA SER A 64 -30.83 7.31 17.46
C SER A 64 -30.72 8.39 18.56
N THR A 65 -29.82 9.36 18.40
CA THR A 65 -29.63 10.47 19.35
C THR A 65 -30.32 11.76 18.93
N LEU A 66 -30.90 11.80 17.73
CA LEU A 66 -31.57 13.00 17.20
C LEU A 66 -32.94 13.20 17.87
N THR A 67 -33.23 14.45 18.17
CA THR A 67 -34.53 14.91 18.69
C THR A 67 -35.38 15.55 17.58
N LYS A 68 -36.65 15.83 17.85
CA LYS A 68 -37.49 16.56 16.90
C LYS A 68 -36.93 17.95 16.59
N GLU A 69 -36.29 18.59 17.56
CA GLU A 69 -35.66 19.90 17.41
C GLU A 69 -34.54 19.89 16.39
N ASP A 70 -33.76 18.81 16.30
CA ASP A 70 -32.64 18.67 15.34
C ASP A 70 -33.08 18.61 13.87
N VAL A 71 -34.38 18.41 13.62
CA VAL A 71 -34.95 18.28 12.26
C VAL A 71 -36.06 19.30 11.97
N THR A 72 -36.31 20.25 12.88
CA THR A 72 -37.44 21.20 12.77
C THR A 72 -36.97 22.57 12.32
N GLY A 73 -36.36 22.91 11.44
CA GLY A 73 -35.93 24.21 10.94
C GLY A 73 -34.74 24.12 10.03
N THR A 74 -34.54 25.09 9.20
CA THR A 74 -33.54 25.04 8.14
C THR A 74 -32.13 24.90 8.66
N TYR A 75 -31.74 25.69 9.68
CA TYR A 75 -30.36 25.61 10.23
C TYR A 75 -30.12 24.36 11.05
N GLN A 76 -31.15 23.83 11.73
CA GLN A 76 -31.05 22.54 12.45
C GLN A 76 -30.83 21.38 11.45
N ILE A 77 -31.56 21.38 10.36
CA ILE A 77 -31.39 20.40 9.28
C ILE A 77 -29.97 20.47 8.69
N ILE A 78 -29.49 21.70 8.40
CA ILE A 78 -28.15 21.93 7.88
C ILE A 78 -27.07 21.36 8.85
N THR A 79 -27.20 21.67 10.15
CA THR A 79 -26.24 21.16 11.17
C THR A 79 -26.35 19.66 11.33
N THR A 80 -27.53 19.07 11.22
CA THR A 80 -27.73 17.62 11.30
C THR A 80 -27.11 16.90 10.08
N ILE A 81 -27.30 17.43 8.88
CA ILE A 81 -26.61 16.91 7.67
C ILE A 81 -25.09 17.01 7.85
N SER A 82 -24.60 18.13 8.38
CA SER A 82 -23.20 18.33 8.70
C SER A 82 -22.64 17.26 9.66
N ARG A 83 -23.40 16.87 10.71
CA ARG A 83 -23.01 15.82 11.67
C ARG A 83 -22.89 14.45 11.00
N PHE A 84 -23.82 14.08 10.12
CA PHE A 84 -23.74 12.87 9.31
C PHE A 84 -22.50 12.88 8.40
N ALA A 85 -22.25 14.01 7.73
CA ALA A 85 -21.05 14.17 6.89
C ALA A 85 -19.75 14.02 7.71
N ALA A 86 -19.71 14.62 8.92
CA ALA A 86 -18.57 14.49 9.83
C ALA A 86 -18.25 13.03 10.18
N LEU A 87 -19.25 12.29 10.66
CA LEU A 87 -19.06 10.91 11.12
C LEU A 87 -18.77 9.98 9.96
N ALA A 88 -19.46 10.13 8.83
CA ALA A 88 -19.19 9.35 7.63
C ALA A 88 -17.78 9.63 7.09
N GLY A 89 -17.36 10.88 7.04
CA GLY A 89 -16.04 11.30 6.60
C GLY A 89 -14.93 10.77 7.53
N ALA A 90 -15.10 10.91 8.84
CA ALA A 90 -14.15 10.40 9.83
C ALA A 90 -14.08 8.86 9.82
N TYR A 91 -15.21 8.16 9.71
CA TYR A 91 -15.23 6.71 9.56
C TYR A 91 -14.46 6.25 8.31
N LEU A 92 -14.72 6.87 7.15
CA LEU A 92 -14.01 6.54 5.92
C LEU A 92 -12.51 6.88 6.00
N ALA A 93 -12.13 7.94 6.73
CA ALA A 93 -10.72 8.23 7.00
C ALA A 93 -10.06 7.14 7.84
N LEU A 94 -10.73 6.62 8.88
CA LEU A 94 -10.25 5.48 9.68
C LEU A 94 -10.12 4.21 8.84
N VAL A 95 -11.11 3.90 8.00
CA VAL A 95 -11.01 2.80 7.02
C VAL A 95 -9.83 3.01 6.08
N GLY A 96 -9.63 4.24 5.59
CA GLY A 96 -8.49 4.60 4.76
C GLY A 96 -7.13 4.30 5.43
N LEU A 97 -7.00 4.56 6.73
CA LEU A 97 -5.81 4.20 7.52
C LEU A 97 -5.63 2.67 7.64
N LEU A 98 -6.70 1.92 7.84
CA LEU A 98 -6.64 0.45 7.89
C LEU A 98 -6.18 -0.15 6.55
N LEU A 99 -6.61 0.39 5.42
CA LEU A 99 -6.21 -0.07 4.10
C LEU A 99 -4.71 0.07 3.84
N VAL A 100 -4.04 1.04 4.48
CA VAL A 100 -2.59 1.27 4.33
C VAL A 100 -1.78 0.84 5.55
N SER A 101 -2.38 0.21 6.56
CA SER A 101 -1.74 -0.18 7.82
C SER A 101 -0.78 -1.36 7.73
N ARG A 102 -0.69 -2.03 6.55
CA ARG A 102 0.23 -3.18 6.33
C ARG A 102 -0.10 -4.42 7.15
N ILE A 103 -1.36 -4.67 7.46
CA ILE A 103 -1.80 -5.90 8.14
C ILE A 103 -1.43 -7.11 7.27
N THR A 104 -0.48 -7.92 7.73
CA THR A 104 0.16 -8.96 6.91
C THR A 104 -0.82 -9.98 6.33
N TRP A 105 -1.83 -10.41 7.11
CA TRP A 105 -2.80 -11.40 6.64
C TRP A 105 -3.81 -10.80 5.62
N ILE A 106 -4.20 -9.53 5.78
CA ILE A 106 -5.03 -8.83 4.78
C ILE A 106 -4.23 -8.62 3.50
N GLU A 107 -2.97 -8.19 3.62
CA GLU A 107 -2.11 -7.95 2.47
C GLU A 107 -1.85 -9.23 1.67
N ARG A 108 -1.62 -10.36 2.34
CA ARG A 108 -1.53 -11.68 1.68
C ARG A 108 -2.84 -12.11 1.02
N ALA A 109 -3.97 -11.80 1.63
CA ALA A 109 -5.28 -12.16 1.09
C ALA A 109 -5.69 -11.31 -0.12
N VAL A 110 -5.48 -10.00 -0.08
CA VAL A 110 -6.01 -9.03 -1.06
C VAL A 110 -4.95 -8.56 -2.05
N GLY A 111 -3.71 -8.39 -1.61
CA GLY A 111 -2.62 -7.77 -2.34
C GLY A 111 -2.47 -6.29 -2.01
N HIS A 112 -1.22 -5.86 -1.82
CA HIS A 112 -0.89 -4.48 -1.46
C HIS A 112 -1.44 -3.45 -2.46
N ASP A 113 -1.25 -3.69 -3.75
CA ASP A 113 -1.66 -2.76 -4.81
C ASP A 113 -3.17 -2.50 -4.82
N ARG A 114 -3.96 -3.53 -4.51
CA ARG A 114 -5.42 -3.40 -4.40
C ARG A 114 -5.81 -2.58 -3.18
N LEU A 115 -5.19 -2.81 -2.03
CA LEU A 115 -5.45 -2.03 -0.81
C LEU A 115 -5.13 -0.56 -1.02
N VAL A 116 -3.98 -0.25 -1.62
CA VAL A 116 -3.61 1.14 -2.00
C VAL A 116 -4.57 1.72 -3.04
N SER A 117 -5.02 0.91 -4.01
CA SER A 117 -6.03 1.34 -4.99
C SER A 117 -7.36 1.67 -4.32
N TRP A 118 -7.81 0.88 -3.35
CA TRP A 118 -9.03 1.15 -2.58
C TRP A 118 -8.89 2.41 -1.73
N HIS A 119 -7.76 2.57 -1.02
CA HIS A 119 -7.45 3.80 -0.30
C HIS A 119 -7.55 5.02 -1.22
N ARG A 120 -6.90 4.99 -2.39
CA ARG A 120 -6.91 6.09 -3.37
C ARG A 120 -8.32 6.41 -3.90
N LYS A 121 -9.20 5.41 -4.00
CA LYS A 121 -10.59 5.58 -4.44
C LYS A 121 -11.50 6.10 -3.33
N SER A 122 -11.31 5.69 -2.07
CA SER A 122 -12.15 6.06 -0.93
C SER A 122 -11.75 7.40 -0.29
N ALA A 123 -10.46 7.74 -0.29
CA ALA A 123 -9.96 8.96 0.35
C ALA A 123 -10.64 10.27 -0.11
N PRO A 124 -10.96 10.48 -1.41
CA PRO A 124 -11.69 11.69 -1.82
C PRO A 124 -13.06 11.84 -1.15
N TYR A 125 -13.78 10.74 -0.94
CA TYR A 125 -15.08 10.80 -0.26
C TYR A 125 -14.93 11.25 1.20
N ALA A 126 -13.94 10.72 1.94
CA ALA A 126 -13.65 11.20 3.28
C ALA A 126 -13.31 12.69 3.30
N LEU A 127 -12.46 13.14 2.36
CA LEU A 127 -12.06 14.54 2.22
C LEU A 127 -13.25 15.45 1.97
N PHE A 128 -14.11 15.13 0.98
CA PHE A 128 -15.28 15.94 0.65
C PHE A 128 -16.32 15.96 1.75
N LEU A 129 -16.54 14.86 2.46
CA LEU A 129 -17.47 14.79 3.58
C LEU A 129 -16.99 15.64 4.77
N ILE A 130 -15.70 15.61 5.09
CA ILE A 130 -15.10 16.45 6.15
C ILE A 130 -15.15 17.93 5.74
N LEU A 131 -14.88 18.27 4.48
CA LEU A 131 -15.03 19.62 3.96
C LEU A 131 -16.50 20.09 4.05
N ALA A 132 -17.44 19.25 3.61
CA ALA A 132 -18.86 19.54 3.71
C ALA A 132 -19.29 19.77 5.17
N HIS A 133 -18.80 18.93 6.10
CA HIS A 133 -19.02 19.14 7.53
C HIS A 133 -18.58 20.54 7.97
N ALA A 134 -17.32 20.91 7.71
CA ALA A 134 -16.76 22.19 8.15
C ALA A 134 -17.55 23.39 7.59
N LEU A 135 -17.97 23.32 6.33
CA LEU A 135 -18.75 24.38 5.69
C LEU A 135 -20.18 24.42 6.23
N LEU A 136 -20.87 23.28 6.31
CA LEU A 136 -22.27 23.23 6.73
C LEU A 136 -22.45 23.56 8.21
N VAL A 137 -21.52 23.14 9.08
CA VAL A 137 -21.58 23.48 10.50
C VAL A 137 -21.42 24.99 10.70
N ALA A 138 -20.44 25.61 10.01
CA ALA A 138 -20.24 27.06 10.10
C ALA A 138 -21.43 27.84 9.55
N LEU A 139 -22.04 27.40 8.45
CA LEU A 139 -23.25 28.02 7.87
C LEU A 139 -24.47 27.86 8.79
N GLY A 140 -24.66 26.64 9.34
CA GLY A 140 -25.81 26.36 10.21
C GLY A 140 -25.78 27.20 11.51
N TYR A 141 -24.64 27.25 12.18
CA TYR A 141 -24.50 28.06 13.41
C TYR A 141 -24.54 29.56 13.12
N ALA A 142 -23.92 30.06 12.04
CA ALA A 142 -23.97 31.43 11.64
C ALA A 142 -25.43 31.90 11.34
N ALA A 143 -26.23 31.04 10.68
CA ALA A 143 -27.63 31.29 10.42
C ALA A 143 -28.47 31.29 11.70
N ASN A 144 -28.18 30.38 12.64
CA ASN A 144 -28.82 30.34 13.96
C ASN A 144 -28.55 31.63 14.75
N ASP A 145 -27.31 32.04 14.84
CA ASP A 145 -26.85 33.17 15.66
C ASP A 145 -26.99 34.51 14.94
N LYS A 146 -27.46 34.51 13.66
CA LYS A 146 -27.64 35.69 12.80
C LYS A 146 -26.37 36.53 12.66
N VAL A 147 -25.21 35.86 12.55
CA VAL A 147 -23.91 36.49 12.38
C VAL A 147 -23.26 36.10 11.05
N ARG A 148 -22.17 36.79 10.68
CA ARG A 148 -21.39 36.41 9.48
C ARG A 148 -20.66 35.09 9.69
N VAL A 149 -20.59 34.24 8.68
CA VAL A 149 -19.94 32.91 8.75
C VAL A 149 -18.50 32.99 9.27
N GLY A 150 -17.71 34.01 8.87
CA GLY A 150 -16.33 34.16 9.37
C GLY A 150 -16.26 34.47 10.87
N VAL A 151 -17.22 35.24 11.40
CA VAL A 151 -17.30 35.53 12.84
C VAL A 151 -17.68 34.28 13.60
N GLU A 152 -18.62 33.50 13.09
CA GLU A 152 -19.03 32.25 13.72
C GLU A 152 -17.92 31.21 13.68
N LEU A 153 -17.23 31.07 12.55
CA LEU A 153 -16.06 30.17 12.45
C LEU A 153 -14.98 30.52 13.48
N TRP A 154 -14.70 31.81 13.66
CA TRP A 154 -13.76 32.27 14.68
C TRP A 154 -14.23 31.90 16.09
N ARG A 155 -15.50 32.12 16.42
CA ARG A 155 -16.10 31.73 17.71
C ARG A 155 -15.99 30.22 17.92
N LEU A 156 -16.36 29.39 16.94
CA LEU A 156 -16.28 27.94 17.01
C LEU A 156 -14.86 27.49 17.31
N VAL A 157 -13.87 28.03 16.63
CA VAL A 157 -12.45 27.63 16.79
C VAL A 157 -11.89 28.07 18.12
N THR A 158 -12.29 29.24 18.65
CA THR A 158 -11.67 29.82 19.87
C THR A 158 -12.42 29.49 21.16
N THR A 159 -13.71 29.14 21.10
CA THR A 159 -14.56 28.98 22.26
C THR A 159 -14.73 27.50 22.65
N TYR A 160 -14.90 26.64 21.65
CA TYR A 160 -15.16 25.22 21.92
C TYR A 160 -13.90 24.43 22.29
N PRO A 161 -13.96 23.51 23.25
CA PRO A 161 -12.81 22.75 23.69
C PRO A 161 -12.28 21.85 22.54
N TRP A 162 -10.96 21.86 22.38
CA TRP A 162 -10.24 21.07 21.36
C TRP A 162 -10.60 21.42 19.90
N MET A 163 -11.31 22.52 19.64
CA MET A 163 -11.67 22.92 18.29
C MET A 163 -10.47 23.49 17.51
N LEU A 164 -9.58 24.25 18.20
CA LEU A 164 -8.35 24.74 17.54
C LEU A 164 -7.44 23.63 17.03
N PRO A 165 -7.09 22.58 17.81
CA PRO A 165 -6.37 21.41 17.28
C PRO A 165 -7.11 20.74 16.13
N ALA A 166 -8.44 20.58 16.22
CA ALA A 166 -9.24 19.99 15.15
C ALA A 166 -9.21 20.84 13.87
N PHE A 167 -9.25 22.16 13.98
CA PHE A 167 -9.14 23.07 12.83
C PHE A 167 -7.75 23.01 12.17
N ILE A 168 -6.68 22.94 12.96
CA ILE A 168 -5.30 22.71 12.45
C ILE A 168 -5.26 21.35 11.72
N GLY A 169 -5.84 20.30 12.31
CA GLY A 169 -5.98 19.00 11.70
C GLY A 169 -6.76 19.03 10.40
N PHE A 170 -7.86 19.78 10.34
CA PHE A 170 -8.64 19.99 9.13
C PHE A 170 -7.78 20.62 8.00
N LEU A 171 -7.03 21.67 8.31
CA LEU A 171 -6.14 22.32 7.33
C LEU A 171 -5.06 21.35 6.83
N ALA A 172 -4.46 20.57 7.72
CA ALA A 172 -3.48 19.55 7.35
C ALA A 172 -4.09 18.44 6.47
N PHE A 173 -5.33 18.03 6.77
CA PHE A 173 -6.06 17.04 5.98
C PHE A 173 -6.41 17.57 4.58
N MET A 174 -6.82 18.83 4.48
CA MET A 174 -7.06 19.51 3.19
C MET A 174 -5.76 19.65 2.39
N ALA A 175 -4.67 20.04 3.02
CA ALA A 175 -3.35 20.14 2.38
C ALA A 175 -2.88 18.78 1.81
N ALA A 176 -3.07 17.69 2.56
CA ALA A 176 -2.77 16.34 2.09
C ALA A 176 -3.66 15.94 0.89
N GLY A 177 -4.94 16.30 0.90
CA GLY A 177 -5.87 16.07 -0.20
C GLY A 177 -5.47 16.82 -1.46
N VAL A 178 -5.20 18.11 -1.34
CA VAL A 178 -4.78 18.97 -2.46
C VAL A 178 -3.43 18.51 -3.03
N SER A 179 -2.46 18.22 -2.17
CA SER A 179 -1.13 17.72 -2.61
C SER A 179 -1.22 16.36 -3.31
N SER A 180 -2.23 15.54 -3.01
CA SER A 180 -2.47 14.23 -3.63
C SER A 180 -3.25 14.32 -4.95
N TYR A 181 -3.81 15.49 -5.29
CA TYR A 181 -4.45 15.69 -6.57
C TYR A 181 -3.45 15.59 -7.72
N LYS A 182 -3.77 14.81 -8.77
CA LYS A 182 -2.83 14.41 -9.83
C LYS A 182 -2.00 15.56 -10.40
N ARG A 183 -2.62 16.73 -10.67
CA ARG A 183 -1.94 17.90 -11.25
C ARG A 183 -0.94 18.54 -10.27
N VAL A 184 -1.23 18.56 -8.98
CA VAL A 184 -0.37 19.10 -7.93
C VAL A 184 0.76 18.10 -7.65
N ARG A 185 0.39 16.82 -7.48
CA ARG A 185 1.31 15.72 -7.20
C ARG A 185 2.41 15.58 -8.26
N SER A 186 2.08 15.75 -9.54
CA SER A 186 3.05 15.66 -10.64
C SER A 186 4.12 16.75 -10.64
N LYS A 187 3.90 17.86 -9.92
CA LYS A 187 4.83 18.98 -9.78
C LYS A 187 5.65 18.95 -8.48
N MET A 188 5.38 18.01 -7.60
CA MET A 188 6.02 17.91 -6.29
C MET A 188 7.03 16.76 -6.25
N LYS A 189 8.14 16.97 -5.53
CA LYS A 189 9.05 15.87 -5.17
C LYS A 189 8.31 14.85 -4.31
N TYR A 190 8.69 13.58 -4.43
CA TYR A 190 8.05 12.49 -3.71
C TYR A 190 8.10 12.69 -2.19
N GLU A 191 9.24 13.10 -1.67
CA GLU A 191 9.51 13.29 -0.24
C GLU A 191 8.62 14.39 0.34
N THR A 192 8.48 15.51 -0.37
CA THR A 192 7.62 16.62 0.05
C THR A 192 6.16 16.20 0.13
N TRP A 193 5.67 15.52 -0.91
CA TRP A 193 4.32 14.99 -0.90
C TRP A 193 4.10 13.98 0.23
N TRP A 194 5.04 13.05 0.41
CA TRP A 194 4.95 12.02 1.42
C TRP A 194 4.92 12.62 2.84
N THR A 195 5.75 13.63 3.10
CA THR A 195 5.77 14.35 4.38
C THR A 195 4.43 15.04 4.65
N ILE A 196 3.89 15.78 3.67
CA ILE A 196 2.57 16.42 3.81
C ILE A 196 1.48 15.36 4.05
N HIS A 197 1.55 14.24 3.34
CA HIS A 197 0.57 13.17 3.49
C HIS A 197 0.63 12.50 4.87
N LEU A 198 1.80 12.42 5.51
CA LEU A 198 1.93 11.90 6.87
C LEU A 198 1.20 12.75 7.92
N TYR A 199 1.04 14.06 7.70
CA TYR A 199 0.27 14.91 8.62
C TYR A 199 -1.20 14.49 8.73
N THR A 200 -1.71 13.65 7.82
CA THR A 200 -3.07 13.09 7.95
C THR A 200 -3.24 12.26 9.22
N TYR A 201 -2.19 11.58 9.70
CA TYR A 201 -2.25 10.85 10.97
C TYR A 201 -2.48 11.80 12.15
N ILE A 202 -1.75 12.91 12.18
CA ILE A 202 -1.90 13.97 13.21
C ILE A 202 -3.27 14.63 13.07
N ALA A 203 -3.72 14.90 11.84
CA ALA A 203 -5.02 15.48 11.58
C ALA A 203 -6.16 14.64 12.14
N ILE A 204 -6.13 13.34 11.93
CA ILE A 204 -7.13 12.40 12.45
C ILE A 204 -7.07 12.32 13.98
N ALA A 205 -5.87 12.31 14.58
CA ALA A 205 -5.70 12.32 16.02
C ALA A 205 -6.24 13.63 16.65
N PHE A 206 -5.94 14.78 16.06
CA PHE A 206 -6.42 16.08 16.55
C PHE A 206 -7.93 16.23 16.45
N SER A 207 -8.55 15.61 15.43
CA SER A 207 -9.99 15.65 15.27
C SER A 207 -10.75 14.81 16.29
N PHE A 208 -10.11 13.84 16.96
CA PHE A 208 -10.79 12.91 17.87
C PHE A 208 -11.39 13.60 19.09
N MET A 209 -10.62 14.45 19.77
CA MET A 209 -11.05 15.04 21.04
C MET A 209 -12.25 15.96 20.88
N HIS A 210 -12.29 16.81 19.83
CA HIS A 210 -13.46 17.66 19.62
C HIS A 210 -14.72 16.83 19.32
N GLN A 211 -14.60 15.72 18.58
CA GLN A 211 -15.72 14.84 18.29
C GLN A 211 -16.37 14.31 19.57
N VAL A 212 -15.55 13.73 20.47
CA VAL A 212 -16.03 13.08 21.69
C VAL A 212 -16.54 14.08 22.72
N LEU A 213 -16.00 15.32 22.76
CA LEU A 213 -16.35 16.35 23.74
C LEU A 213 -17.51 17.24 23.29
N THR A 214 -17.72 17.41 21.98
CA THR A 214 -18.74 18.34 21.46
C THR A 214 -19.83 17.66 20.61
N GLY A 215 -19.59 16.41 20.18
CA GLY A 215 -20.53 15.69 19.32
C GLY A 215 -21.77 15.20 20.05
N VAL A 216 -22.95 15.57 19.60
CA VAL A 216 -24.27 15.17 20.19
C VAL A 216 -24.44 13.65 20.26
N MET A 217 -23.84 12.90 19.34
CA MET A 217 -23.86 11.44 19.36
C MET A 217 -23.17 10.87 20.63
N PHE A 218 -22.28 11.62 21.27
CA PHE A 218 -21.41 11.14 22.33
C PHE A 218 -21.76 11.71 23.73
N ILE A 219 -22.31 12.93 23.75
CA ILE A 219 -22.68 13.60 25.00
C ILE A 219 -23.93 12.90 25.57
N GLY A 220 -23.83 12.37 26.81
CA GLY A 220 -24.92 11.60 27.42
C GLY A 220 -25.07 10.16 26.92
N HIS A 221 -24.29 9.71 25.92
CA HIS A 221 -24.39 8.39 25.29
C HIS A 221 -23.08 7.58 25.46
N PRO A 222 -22.85 6.94 26.62
CA PRO A 222 -21.58 6.28 26.92
C PRO A 222 -21.25 5.10 25.98
N LEU A 223 -22.26 4.36 25.51
CA LEU A 223 -22.06 3.27 24.54
C LEU A 223 -21.59 3.77 23.17
N ASN A 224 -22.18 4.86 22.68
CA ASN A 224 -21.76 5.48 21.42
C ASN A 224 -20.32 6.01 21.52
N ARG A 225 -20.00 6.62 22.67
CA ARG A 225 -18.64 7.08 22.97
C ARG A 225 -17.66 5.90 23.02
N ALA A 226 -18.02 4.80 23.68
CA ALA A 226 -17.18 3.60 23.76
C ALA A 226 -16.96 2.98 22.37
N TYR A 227 -18.01 2.87 21.54
CA TYR A 227 -17.91 2.40 20.17
C TYR A 227 -16.91 3.23 19.34
N TRP A 228 -17.08 4.56 19.35
CA TRP A 228 -16.26 5.46 18.57
C TRP A 228 -14.80 5.49 19.04
N THR A 229 -14.58 5.59 20.33
CA THR A 229 -13.26 5.51 20.95
C THR A 229 -12.59 4.17 20.66
N GLY A 230 -13.36 3.07 20.72
CA GLY A 230 -12.90 1.74 20.37
C GLY A 230 -12.40 1.63 18.91
N LEU A 231 -13.11 2.28 17.96
CA LEU A 231 -12.65 2.34 16.57
C LEU A 231 -11.31 3.08 16.42
N TYR A 232 -11.15 4.23 17.07
CA TYR A 232 -9.88 4.98 17.06
C TYR A 232 -8.74 4.19 17.69
N ILE A 233 -8.99 3.58 18.87
CA ILE A 233 -7.99 2.74 19.54
C ILE A 233 -7.62 1.53 18.67
N PHE A 234 -8.60 0.87 18.04
CA PHE A 234 -8.36 -0.26 17.15
C PHE A 234 -7.48 0.14 15.95
N VAL A 235 -7.78 1.26 15.29
CA VAL A 235 -6.98 1.76 14.16
C VAL A 235 -5.58 2.16 14.61
N ALA A 236 -5.46 2.91 15.73
CA ALA A 236 -4.18 3.32 16.28
C ALA A 236 -3.32 2.11 16.68
N ALA A 237 -3.89 1.14 17.40
CA ALA A 237 -3.22 -0.10 17.77
C ALA A 237 -2.76 -0.89 16.53
N THR A 238 -3.61 -0.97 15.51
CA THR A 238 -3.27 -1.63 14.25
C THR A 238 -2.05 -0.96 13.61
N ILE A 239 -2.03 0.36 13.50
CA ILE A 239 -0.90 1.10 12.93
C ILE A 239 0.36 0.87 13.77
N ILE A 240 0.28 1.02 15.08
CA ILE A 240 1.42 0.83 16.00
C ILE A 240 1.98 -0.60 15.86
N ILE A 241 1.12 -1.60 15.87
CA ILE A 241 1.55 -3.01 15.81
C ILE A 241 2.22 -3.31 14.45
N TRP A 242 1.54 -3.04 13.34
CA TRP A 242 2.01 -3.48 12.01
C TRP A 242 3.02 -2.55 11.35
N ARG A 243 3.01 -1.24 11.69
CA ARG A 243 3.94 -0.27 11.08
C ARG A 243 5.14 0.07 11.96
N ILE A 244 5.09 -0.22 13.27
CA ILE A 244 6.16 0.11 14.20
C ILE A 244 6.68 -1.14 14.91
N LEU A 245 5.83 -1.82 15.71
CA LEU A 245 6.30 -2.88 16.61
C LEU A 245 6.80 -4.13 15.86
N ILE A 246 6.05 -4.61 14.87
CA ILE A 246 6.46 -5.79 14.09
C ILE A 246 7.73 -5.51 13.28
N PRO A 247 7.88 -4.41 12.51
CA PRO A 247 9.14 -4.08 11.87
C PRO A 247 10.29 -3.91 12.87
N ALA A 248 10.08 -3.19 13.97
CA ALA A 248 11.11 -3.04 15.02
C ALA A 248 11.56 -4.39 15.58
N TYR A 249 10.63 -5.25 15.97
CA TYR A 249 10.92 -6.60 16.45
C TYR A 249 11.74 -7.41 15.43
N LYS A 250 11.33 -7.40 14.15
CA LYS A 250 12.06 -8.12 13.10
C LYS A 250 13.49 -7.60 12.96
N ASN A 251 13.68 -6.29 12.90
CA ASN A 251 15.00 -5.70 12.73
C ASN A 251 15.92 -5.95 13.93
N LEU A 252 15.39 -5.89 15.15
CA LEU A 252 16.14 -6.23 16.36
C LEU A 252 16.50 -7.73 16.42
N ARG A 253 15.62 -8.61 15.94
CA ARG A 253 15.80 -10.05 15.96
C ARG A 253 16.79 -10.53 14.90
N PHE A 254 16.61 -10.09 13.65
CA PHE A 254 17.40 -10.63 12.52
C PHE A 254 18.72 -9.90 12.31
N LYS A 255 18.88 -8.67 12.79
CA LYS A 255 20.12 -7.85 12.81
C LYS A 255 20.83 -7.86 11.45
N LEU A 256 20.10 -7.47 10.41
CA LEU A 256 20.58 -7.49 9.04
C LEU A 256 21.74 -6.51 8.84
N ARG A 257 22.76 -6.95 8.10
CA ARG A 257 23.90 -6.13 7.67
C ARG A 257 24.25 -6.42 6.23
N VAL A 258 24.71 -5.40 5.54
CA VAL A 258 25.31 -5.59 4.21
C VAL A 258 26.54 -6.47 4.35
N GLU A 259 26.61 -7.52 3.57
CA GLU A 259 27.76 -8.41 3.49
C GLU A 259 28.72 -7.94 2.39
N ARG A 260 28.19 -7.75 1.18
CA ARG A 260 28.92 -7.24 0.02
C ARG A 260 27.98 -6.62 -1.00
N VAL A 261 28.58 -5.88 -1.93
CA VAL A 261 27.92 -5.30 -3.10
C VAL A 261 28.68 -5.75 -4.34
N ASP A 262 28.02 -6.46 -5.24
CA ASP A 262 28.60 -6.98 -6.48
C ASP A 262 28.03 -6.21 -7.68
N ILE A 263 28.87 -5.92 -8.67
CA ILE A 263 28.44 -5.28 -9.92
C ILE A 263 28.06 -6.39 -10.91
N GLU A 264 26.79 -6.47 -11.29
CA GLU A 264 26.29 -7.46 -12.25
C GLU A 264 26.43 -6.99 -13.71
N ALA A 265 26.22 -5.70 -13.94
CA ALA A 265 26.34 -5.03 -15.23
C ALA A 265 26.52 -3.52 -15.03
N PRO A 266 26.86 -2.74 -16.09
CA PRO A 266 26.91 -1.28 -15.98
C PRO A 266 25.60 -0.71 -15.42
N GLY A 267 25.66 -0.07 -14.24
CA GLY A 267 24.49 0.49 -13.56
C GLY A 267 23.55 -0.55 -12.91
N ILE A 268 23.96 -1.81 -12.77
CA ILE A 268 23.19 -2.84 -12.07
C ILE A 268 24.06 -3.49 -11.00
N ILE A 269 23.60 -3.49 -9.78
CA ILE A 269 24.31 -4.06 -8.61
C ILE A 269 23.44 -5.05 -7.87
N SER A 270 24.06 -6.08 -7.33
CA SER A 270 23.47 -7.00 -6.34
C SER A 270 24.00 -6.69 -4.94
N ILE A 271 23.08 -6.55 -3.99
CA ILE A 271 23.41 -6.34 -2.59
C ILE A 271 23.07 -7.59 -1.82
N TYR A 272 24.09 -8.15 -1.16
CA TYR A 272 23.96 -9.30 -0.28
C TYR A 272 23.86 -8.82 1.15
N VAL A 273 22.83 -9.29 1.83
CA VAL A 273 22.53 -8.90 3.20
C VAL A 273 22.53 -10.16 4.07
N ARG A 274 23.36 -10.15 5.09
CA ARG A 274 23.47 -11.26 6.06
C ARG A 274 22.66 -10.96 7.31
N GLY A 275 22.03 -11.99 7.86
CA GLY A 275 21.26 -11.92 9.10
C GLY A 275 21.32 -13.22 9.89
N ARG A 276 20.50 -13.31 10.94
CA ARG A 276 20.44 -14.50 11.82
C ARG A 276 19.09 -15.17 11.72
N ASN A 277 19.07 -16.50 11.46
CA ASN A 277 17.83 -17.31 11.42
C ASN A 277 16.76 -16.73 10.47
N LEU A 278 17.14 -16.35 9.26
CA LEU A 278 16.27 -15.69 8.28
C LEU A 278 15.12 -16.60 7.82
N SER A 279 15.24 -17.91 7.94
CA SER A 279 14.16 -18.88 7.69
C SER A 279 12.89 -18.55 8.50
N LYS A 280 13.06 -18.00 9.73
CA LYS A 280 11.94 -17.56 10.57
C LYS A 280 11.20 -16.31 10.04
N LEU A 281 11.83 -15.60 9.12
CA LEU A 281 11.19 -14.47 8.42
C LEU A 281 10.11 -14.95 7.45
N LYS A 282 10.19 -16.23 7.02
CA LYS A 282 9.27 -16.87 6.06
C LYS A 282 9.13 -16.06 4.77
N ALA A 283 10.24 -15.51 4.32
CA ALA A 283 10.33 -14.83 3.03
C ALA A 283 10.45 -15.89 1.91
N GLU A 284 9.89 -15.59 0.76
CA GLU A 284 9.86 -16.48 -0.41
C GLU A 284 10.38 -15.75 -1.64
N GLY A 285 10.93 -16.52 -2.58
CA GLY A 285 11.31 -16.00 -3.89
C GLY A 285 10.15 -15.28 -4.57
N GLY A 286 10.46 -14.14 -5.23
CA GLY A 286 9.47 -13.29 -5.86
C GLY A 286 8.81 -12.23 -4.96
N GLN A 287 9.03 -12.30 -3.65
CA GLN A 287 8.62 -11.24 -2.73
C GLN A 287 9.61 -10.08 -2.73
N PHE A 288 9.16 -8.94 -2.17
CA PHE A 288 9.98 -7.75 -1.99
C PHE A 288 9.95 -7.26 -0.55
N PHE A 289 10.92 -6.44 -0.20
CA PHE A 289 10.98 -5.70 1.06
C PHE A 289 11.16 -4.22 0.78
N ASN A 290 10.75 -3.38 1.71
CA ASN A 290 11.27 -2.03 1.80
C ASN A 290 12.58 -2.09 2.57
N TRP A 291 13.67 -1.67 1.92
CA TRP A 291 15.02 -1.69 2.45
C TRP A 291 15.44 -0.30 2.87
N ARG A 292 16.04 -0.18 4.03
CA ARG A 292 16.58 1.06 4.57
C ARG A 292 17.99 0.81 5.11
N PHE A 293 18.96 1.56 4.62
CA PHE A 293 20.35 1.47 5.05
C PHE A 293 20.63 2.51 6.13
N LEU A 294 21.10 2.07 7.28
CA LEU A 294 21.36 2.97 8.42
C LEU A 294 22.79 3.51 8.36
N ASP A 295 23.09 4.32 7.38
CA ASP A 295 24.30 5.11 7.29
C ASP A 295 23.98 6.62 7.37
N SER A 296 25.02 7.46 7.39
CA SER A 296 24.87 8.91 7.56
C SER A 296 24.07 9.61 6.47
N HIS A 297 23.94 9.00 5.29
CA HIS A 297 23.34 9.64 4.12
C HIS A 297 21.98 9.07 3.74
N ARG A 298 21.63 7.82 4.14
CA ARG A 298 20.46 7.07 3.63
C ARG A 298 19.50 6.59 4.73
N TRP A 299 19.74 6.90 5.99
CA TRP A 299 18.95 6.40 7.13
C TRP A 299 17.45 6.74 7.06
N TYR A 300 17.08 7.83 6.37
CA TYR A 300 15.69 8.28 6.20
C TYR A 300 15.01 7.71 4.96
N GLU A 301 15.77 7.11 4.03
CA GLU A 301 15.25 6.59 2.77
C GLU A 301 14.89 5.11 2.87
N SER A 302 13.79 4.73 2.25
CA SER A 302 13.33 3.35 2.19
C SER A 302 12.81 3.01 0.80
N HIS A 303 13.37 1.99 0.18
CA HIS A 303 13.07 1.64 -1.20
C HIS A 303 12.61 0.20 -1.33
N PRO A 304 11.57 -0.08 -2.14
CA PRO A 304 11.11 -1.43 -2.40
C PRO A 304 12.00 -2.13 -3.43
N PHE A 305 12.67 -3.21 -3.02
CA PHE A 305 13.40 -4.08 -3.93
C PHE A 305 12.98 -5.53 -3.73
N SER A 306 12.76 -6.23 -4.86
CA SER A 306 12.45 -7.65 -4.88
C SER A 306 13.69 -8.49 -4.59
N LEU A 307 13.50 -9.62 -3.94
CA LEU A 307 14.56 -10.61 -3.81
C LEU A 307 14.99 -11.08 -5.20
N SER A 308 16.30 -11.19 -5.42
CA SER A 308 16.92 -11.71 -6.63
C SER A 308 17.50 -13.10 -6.47
N ALA A 309 17.41 -13.66 -5.25
CA ALA A 309 17.71 -15.05 -4.91
C ALA A 309 16.67 -15.55 -3.90
N ALA A 310 16.43 -16.84 -3.86
CA ALA A 310 15.68 -17.45 -2.77
C ALA A 310 16.42 -17.18 -1.44
N PRO A 311 15.71 -16.71 -0.39
CA PRO A 311 16.35 -16.43 0.88
C PRO A 311 16.85 -17.72 1.53
N THR A 312 18.05 -17.67 2.08
CA THR A 312 18.62 -18.74 2.89
C THR A 312 18.45 -18.45 4.39
N ASP A 313 18.96 -19.30 5.26
CA ASP A 313 18.90 -19.07 6.72
C ASP A 313 19.77 -17.90 7.18
N GLU A 314 20.80 -17.55 6.41
CA GLU A 314 21.76 -16.50 6.75
C GLU A 314 21.82 -15.32 5.79
N GLN A 315 21.32 -15.46 4.56
CA GLN A 315 21.55 -14.48 3.50
C GLN A 315 20.28 -14.19 2.68
N MET A 316 20.13 -12.94 2.28
CA MET A 316 19.19 -12.49 1.26
C MET A 316 19.93 -11.67 0.20
N ARG A 317 19.48 -11.74 -1.06
CA ARG A 317 20.00 -10.94 -2.17
C ARG A 317 18.88 -10.16 -2.83
N PHE A 318 19.14 -8.92 -3.14
CA PHE A 318 18.31 -8.13 -4.03
C PHE A 318 19.19 -7.33 -5.00
N THR A 319 18.65 -7.00 -6.16
CA THR A 319 19.40 -6.38 -7.26
C THR A 319 18.72 -5.08 -7.67
N VAL A 320 19.54 -4.06 -7.88
CA VAL A 320 19.10 -2.70 -8.13
C VAL A 320 19.70 -2.20 -9.44
N LYS A 321 18.86 -1.61 -10.31
CA LYS A 321 19.29 -0.85 -11.49
C LYS A 321 19.35 0.64 -11.13
N ASP A 322 20.39 1.33 -11.59
CA ASP A 322 20.51 2.78 -11.48
C ASP A 322 19.39 3.46 -12.29
N LEU A 323 18.44 4.02 -11.58
CA LEU A 323 17.31 4.78 -12.14
C LEU A 323 17.24 6.21 -11.57
N GLY A 324 18.28 6.65 -10.86
CA GLY A 324 18.36 7.97 -10.23
C GLY A 324 19.33 8.01 -9.06
N ASP A 325 19.44 9.17 -8.43
CA ASP A 325 20.48 9.47 -7.44
C ASP A 325 20.52 8.47 -6.28
N HIS A 326 19.35 8.03 -5.78
CA HIS A 326 19.26 7.07 -4.68
C HIS A 326 19.79 5.69 -5.07
N SER A 327 19.32 5.11 -6.18
CA SER A 327 19.77 3.80 -6.65
C SER A 327 21.25 3.80 -6.98
N ARG A 328 21.76 4.90 -7.55
CA ARG A 328 23.18 5.12 -7.82
C ARG A 328 24.01 5.15 -6.55
N SER A 329 23.52 5.79 -5.49
CA SER A 329 24.21 5.90 -4.22
C SER A 329 24.45 4.54 -3.54
N LEU A 330 23.65 3.51 -3.86
CA LEU A 330 23.75 2.18 -3.24
C LEU A 330 25.04 1.44 -3.59
N VAL A 331 25.72 1.79 -4.69
CA VAL A 331 27.06 1.26 -5.02
C VAL A 331 28.08 1.53 -3.91
N SER A 332 27.94 2.65 -3.20
CA SER A 332 28.85 3.07 -2.14
C SER A 332 28.50 2.56 -0.74
N VAL A 333 27.50 1.70 -0.61
CA VAL A 333 27.13 1.10 0.67
C VAL A 333 28.25 0.18 1.14
N ARG A 334 28.74 0.40 2.35
CA ARG A 334 29.87 -0.36 2.91
C ARG A 334 29.40 -1.68 3.53
N PRO A 335 30.19 -2.76 3.41
CA PRO A 335 29.99 -3.96 4.20
C PRO A 335 29.89 -3.62 5.70
N GLY A 336 29.03 -4.36 6.43
CA GLY A 336 28.76 -4.08 7.85
C GLY A 336 27.64 -3.06 8.11
N THR A 337 27.23 -2.25 7.12
CA THR A 337 26.12 -1.28 7.28
C THR A 337 24.86 -2.01 7.75
N LEU A 338 24.23 -1.49 8.81
CA LEU A 338 22.95 -2.02 9.31
C LEU A 338 21.85 -1.78 8.29
N VAL A 339 20.98 -2.78 8.13
CA VAL A 339 19.87 -2.72 7.20
C VAL A 339 18.57 -2.96 7.96
N PHE A 340 17.63 -2.02 7.84
CA PHE A 340 16.27 -2.20 8.32
C PHE A 340 15.36 -2.61 7.18
N ILE A 341 14.47 -3.56 7.47
CA ILE A 341 13.51 -4.08 6.50
C ILE A 341 12.08 -3.96 7.02
N GLU A 342 11.18 -3.73 6.09
CA GLU A 342 9.76 -3.97 6.27
C GLU A 342 9.31 -4.99 5.22
N GLY A 343 8.61 -6.03 5.65
CA GLY A 343 8.19 -7.12 4.77
C GLY A 343 8.20 -8.48 5.48
N PRO A 344 8.19 -9.60 4.74
CA PRO A 344 8.10 -9.70 3.27
C PRO A 344 6.73 -9.26 2.74
N TYR A 345 6.72 -8.66 1.55
CA TYR A 345 5.54 -8.18 0.83
C TYR A 345 5.45 -8.83 -0.54
N GLY A 346 4.26 -8.76 -1.15
CA GLY A 346 4.00 -9.31 -2.47
C GLY A 346 3.41 -10.71 -2.44
N THR A 347 2.65 -10.99 -3.50
CA THR A 347 1.95 -12.26 -3.69
C THR A 347 2.52 -13.07 -4.87
N PHE A 348 3.59 -12.57 -5.51
CA PHE A 348 4.27 -13.28 -6.60
C PHE A 348 5.17 -14.37 -6.03
N THR A 349 4.56 -15.50 -5.63
CA THR A 349 5.23 -16.62 -4.97
C THR A 349 4.80 -17.95 -5.58
N LYS A 350 5.51 -19.02 -5.27
CA LYS A 350 5.18 -20.39 -5.69
C LYS A 350 3.74 -20.81 -5.37
N HIS A 351 3.13 -20.24 -4.33
CA HIS A 351 1.76 -20.56 -3.92
C HIS A 351 0.68 -19.98 -4.85
N GLN A 352 1.00 -18.98 -5.67
CA GLN A 352 0.07 -18.43 -6.66
C GLN A 352 0.08 -19.22 -7.96
N ALA A 353 1.12 -19.98 -8.21
CA ALA A 353 1.23 -20.80 -9.39
C ALA A 353 0.34 -22.05 -9.29
N HIS A 354 -0.50 -22.32 -10.30
CA HIS A 354 -1.34 -23.52 -10.32
C HIS A 354 -0.47 -24.76 -10.36
N LYS A 355 -0.67 -25.70 -9.43
CA LYS A 355 0.25 -26.83 -9.19
C LYS A 355 0.47 -27.78 -10.40
N SER A 356 -0.52 -27.91 -11.28
CA SER A 356 -0.54 -28.91 -12.38
C SER A 356 -0.51 -28.32 -13.79
N ARG A 357 -0.25 -27.01 -13.95
CA ARG A 357 -0.23 -26.35 -15.27
C ARG A 357 1.19 -25.89 -15.61
N PRO A 358 1.56 -25.92 -16.90
CA PRO A 358 2.76 -25.23 -17.39
C PRO A 358 2.79 -23.77 -16.92
N LEU A 359 3.97 -23.29 -16.59
CA LEU A 359 4.19 -21.94 -16.09
C LEU A 359 5.00 -21.13 -17.09
N VAL A 360 4.46 -19.98 -17.50
CA VAL A 360 5.20 -19.02 -18.33
C VAL A 360 5.55 -17.80 -17.46
N LEU A 361 6.84 -17.51 -17.36
CA LEU A 361 7.38 -16.37 -16.63
C LEU A 361 8.01 -15.39 -17.63
N ILE A 362 7.61 -14.11 -17.55
CA ILE A 362 8.08 -13.09 -18.49
C ILE A 362 8.75 -11.98 -17.70
N GLY A 363 10.05 -11.76 -17.92
CA GLY A 363 10.86 -10.72 -17.30
C GLY A 363 11.45 -9.74 -18.30
N GLY A 364 11.44 -8.43 -17.96
CA GLY A 364 12.09 -7.37 -18.75
C GLY A 364 13.14 -6.65 -17.92
N GLY A 365 14.39 -6.60 -18.41
CA GLY A 365 15.50 -5.96 -17.71
C GLY A 365 15.64 -6.47 -16.26
N VAL A 366 15.79 -5.56 -15.29
CA VAL A 366 15.89 -5.92 -13.87
C VAL A 366 14.63 -6.61 -13.30
N GLY A 367 13.50 -6.60 -14.03
CA GLY A 367 12.30 -7.37 -13.65
C GLY A 367 12.49 -8.89 -13.68
N ILE A 368 13.63 -9.38 -14.15
CA ILE A 368 14.02 -10.80 -14.03
C ILE A 368 14.33 -11.22 -12.60
N THR A 369 14.67 -10.28 -11.71
CA THR A 369 15.12 -10.57 -10.35
C THR A 369 14.13 -11.38 -9.51
N PRO A 370 12.84 -11.02 -9.40
CA PRO A 370 11.87 -11.84 -8.67
C PRO A 370 11.58 -13.18 -9.35
N ILE A 371 11.73 -13.25 -10.67
CA ILE A 371 11.55 -14.49 -11.43
C ILE A 371 12.69 -15.46 -11.10
N ARG A 372 13.93 -14.98 -11.13
CA ARG A 372 15.11 -15.78 -10.79
C ARG A 372 14.99 -16.33 -9.38
N ALA A 373 14.63 -15.50 -8.40
CA ALA A 373 14.40 -15.95 -7.02
C ALA A 373 13.26 -16.98 -6.91
N LEU A 374 12.19 -16.81 -7.68
CA LEU A 374 11.07 -17.76 -7.69
C LEU A 374 11.46 -19.10 -8.30
N LEU A 375 12.26 -19.12 -9.38
CA LEU A 375 12.73 -20.34 -10.04
C LEU A 375 13.45 -21.28 -9.08
N GLU A 376 14.25 -20.76 -8.14
CA GLU A 376 14.94 -21.58 -7.14
C GLU A 376 14.00 -22.32 -6.18
N GLU A 377 12.77 -21.83 -6.00
CA GLU A 377 11.79 -22.41 -5.10
C GLU A 377 10.72 -23.27 -5.79
N LEU A 378 10.66 -23.24 -7.11
CA LEU A 378 9.68 -24.04 -7.86
C LEU A 378 10.10 -25.52 -7.90
N PRO A 379 9.12 -26.45 -7.95
CA PRO A 379 9.41 -27.88 -8.08
C PRO A 379 10.18 -28.18 -9.37
N ARG A 380 11.20 -29.02 -9.28
CA ARG A 380 12.07 -29.40 -10.40
C ARG A 380 11.37 -30.16 -11.54
N ASN A 381 10.27 -30.82 -11.24
CA ASN A 381 9.49 -31.61 -12.22
C ASN A 381 8.38 -30.80 -12.91
N ARG A 382 8.50 -29.48 -12.91
CA ARG A 382 7.49 -28.61 -13.49
C ARG A 382 7.96 -28.05 -14.84
N GLU A 383 7.07 -28.11 -15.83
CA GLU A 383 7.27 -27.43 -17.11
C GLU A 383 7.22 -25.91 -16.92
N ILE A 384 8.33 -25.22 -17.17
CA ILE A 384 8.47 -23.78 -16.99
C ILE A 384 9.09 -23.18 -18.25
N THR A 385 8.45 -22.16 -18.81
CA THR A 385 9.01 -21.35 -19.90
C THR A 385 9.34 -19.97 -19.36
N VAL A 386 10.59 -19.55 -19.52
CA VAL A 386 11.04 -18.20 -19.15
C VAL A 386 11.28 -17.39 -20.43
N ILE A 387 10.59 -16.26 -20.53
CA ILE A 387 10.83 -15.28 -21.60
C ILE A 387 11.53 -14.09 -20.97
N TYR A 388 12.78 -13.85 -21.36
CA TYR A 388 13.59 -12.76 -20.84
C TYR A 388 13.92 -11.76 -21.94
N ARG A 389 13.53 -10.49 -21.73
CA ARG A 389 13.81 -9.38 -22.63
C ARG A 389 14.75 -8.37 -21.97
N ALA A 390 15.78 -7.94 -22.68
CA ALA A 390 16.67 -6.87 -22.29
C ALA A 390 16.89 -5.89 -23.45
N SER A 391 17.36 -4.69 -23.15
CA SER A 391 17.67 -3.67 -24.17
C SER A 391 19.02 -3.94 -24.84
N THR A 392 19.97 -4.54 -24.12
CA THR A 392 21.29 -4.94 -24.62
C THR A 392 21.64 -6.31 -24.06
N GLU A 393 22.60 -7.00 -24.63
CA GLU A 393 23.12 -8.28 -24.10
C GLU A 393 23.71 -8.12 -22.70
N GLN A 394 24.35 -6.97 -22.43
CA GLN A 394 24.93 -6.66 -21.12
C GLN A 394 23.86 -6.49 -20.02
N ASP A 395 22.63 -6.14 -20.39
CA ASP A 395 21.48 -6.05 -19.46
C ASP A 395 20.86 -7.42 -19.14
N LEU A 396 21.30 -8.52 -19.79
CA LEU A 396 20.84 -9.89 -19.53
C LEU A 396 21.53 -10.46 -18.28
N ILE A 397 21.29 -9.84 -17.14
CA ILE A 397 21.84 -10.28 -15.85
C ILE A 397 21.27 -11.66 -15.44
N PHE A 398 22.05 -12.45 -14.71
CA PHE A 398 21.66 -13.77 -14.19
C PHE A 398 21.34 -14.81 -15.27
N LEU A 399 21.72 -14.60 -16.53
CA LEU A 399 21.45 -15.55 -17.61
C LEU A 399 22.03 -16.94 -17.28
N ASP A 400 23.28 -16.98 -16.81
CA ASP A 400 23.95 -18.24 -16.46
C ASP A 400 23.39 -18.89 -15.20
N GLU A 401 22.88 -18.09 -14.25
CA GLU A 401 22.20 -18.63 -13.08
C GLU A 401 20.84 -19.25 -13.46
N ILE A 402 20.13 -18.63 -14.40
CA ILE A 402 18.86 -19.14 -14.92
C ILE A 402 19.09 -20.42 -15.71
N LYS A 403 20.11 -20.45 -16.59
CA LYS A 403 20.49 -21.66 -17.35
C LYS A 403 20.89 -22.82 -16.43
N ARG A 404 21.68 -22.56 -15.40
CA ARG A 404 22.00 -23.63 -14.41
C ARG A 404 20.77 -24.15 -13.67
N SER A 405 19.75 -23.31 -13.49
CA SER A 405 18.45 -23.80 -12.98
C SER A 405 17.74 -24.70 -13.98
N GLU A 406 18.04 -24.58 -15.29
CA GLU A 406 17.55 -25.48 -16.35
C GLU A 406 18.19 -26.87 -16.28
N GLU A 407 19.50 -26.94 -16.10
CA GLU A 407 20.23 -28.22 -16.03
C GLU A 407 19.79 -29.10 -14.84
N HIS A 408 19.24 -28.47 -13.80
CA HIS A 408 18.69 -29.14 -12.63
C HIS A 408 17.19 -29.44 -12.71
N THR A 409 16.50 -28.94 -13.75
CA THR A 409 15.08 -29.23 -14.04
C THR A 409 15.00 -29.98 -15.35
N SER A 410 14.55 -31.22 -15.33
CA SER A 410 14.55 -32.14 -16.48
C SER A 410 13.72 -31.69 -17.70
N GLU A 411 13.06 -30.57 -17.70
CA GLU A 411 12.23 -30.04 -18.79
C GLU A 411 12.03 -28.52 -18.76
N LEU A 412 13.08 -27.72 -18.74
CA LEU A 412 12.98 -26.32 -19.15
C LEU A 412 13.07 -26.25 -20.69
N GLN A 413 11.93 -26.20 -21.38
CA GLN A 413 11.88 -26.36 -22.82
C GLN A 413 12.36 -25.17 -23.64
N SER A 414 12.59 -24.00 -23.12
CA SER A 414 13.40 -22.95 -23.78
C SER A 414 13.53 -21.66 -22.97
N LEU A 415 14.74 -21.23 -22.74
CA LEU A 415 15.07 -19.84 -22.46
C LEU A 415 15.08 -19.09 -23.79
N ARG A 416 14.11 -18.21 -24.02
CA ARG A 416 14.12 -17.29 -25.17
C ARG A 416 14.52 -15.90 -24.68
N HIS A 417 15.69 -15.47 -25.06
CA HIS A 417 16.14 -14.09 -24.82
C HIS A 417 15.91 -13.25 -26.08
N LEU A 418 15.41 -12.05 -25.88
CA LEU A 418 15.18 -11.06 -26.93
C LEU A 418 15.97 -9.81 -26.58
N VAL A 419 16.98 -9.52 -27.39
CA VAL A 419 17.69 -8.25 -27.39
C VAL A 419 17.05 -7.38 -28.48
N CYS A 420 16.65 -6.15 -28.13
CA CYS A 420 16.02 -5.20 -29.06
C CYS A 420 16.80 -3.91 -29.09
#